data_ea3c694a669cd3673f501cf6f7d46697
#
_entry.id   ea3c694a669cd3673f501cf6f7d46697
#
_cell.length_a   1.000
_cell.length_b   1.000
_cell.length_c   1.000
_cell.angle_alpha   90.00
_cell.angle_beta   90.00
_cell.angle_gamma   90.00
#
_symmetry.space_group_name_H-M   'P 1'
#
loop_
_entity.id
_entity.type
_entity.pdbx_description
1 polymer ?
#
loop_
_entity_poly.entity_id
_entity_poly.type
_entity_poly.pdbx_seq_one_letter_code
_entity_poly.pdbx_strand_id
1 'polypeptide(L)'
;MEINPSEVTKILKEQIKNFGDKAEVTEVGQVLSVGDGIARIYGLDNVQAGEMVEFADGSKGMALNLESENVGVVIFGDDRNVKEGDVVKRTGNIVDTPVGKELLGRVVDGLGNPIDGKGPLDKGIKKSRVEVKAPGIIPRQSVSEPMQTGLKSIDSLVPIGRGQRELIIGDRQTGKTAVAVDAIINQKKINESGDEKQKLYCIYVAVGQKRSTVRQIQKTLEEAGAMEYTTIVAATASDSAPLQFLAPYTGCAMGEYFRDNGMHALIIYDDLSKQAVAYRQMSLLLRRPPGREAYPGDVFYLHSRLLERAAKLSDEHGGGSLTALPIIETQGGDVSAFIPTNVISITDGQIFLETELFNQGIRPAINVGLSVSRVGSSAQTKAMKKVSGSMKLELAQYREMAAFAQFGSDLDASTQQLLNRGSKLTELLKQKQYSPMTVAEQVISVFCGVKGYLDDIDLKDVAEFESKIIEKCKSDKPEIIESILSSGKLEEDKEKLLVDVITQLKGNFKS
;
A
#
# COMPACT_ATOMS: atom_id res chain seq x y z
N MET A 1 26.34 -42.73 47.43
CA MET A 1 24.96 -43.13 47.11
C MET A 1 25.06 -44.22 46.07
N GLU A 2 24.80 -45.44 46.45
CA GLU A 2 24.73 -46.56 45.51
C GLU A 2 23.43 -46.46 44.71
N ILE A 3 23.54 -46.33 43.43
CA ILE A 3 22.38 -46.31 42.53
C ILE A 3 21.82 -47.73 42.46
N ASN A 4 20.62 -47.93 42.96
CA ASN A 4 19.97 -49.23 42.99
C ASN A 4 19.59 -49.67 41.54
N PRO A 5 20.15 -50.77 41.02
CA PRO A 5 19.89 -51.21 39.64
C PRO A 5 18.42 -51.48 39.33
N SER A 6 17.57 -51.76 40.34
CA SER A 6 16.15 -51.96 40.16
C SER A 6 15.40 -50.65 39.86
N GLU A 7 15.84 -49.50 40.39
CA GLU A 7 15.22 -48.19 40.11
C GLU A 7 15.57 -47.71 38.71
N VAL A 8 16.84 -47.89 38.26
CA VAL A 8 17.24 -47.58 36.90
C VAL A 8 16.48 -48.42 35.88
N THR A 9 16.26 -49.70 36.17
CA THR A 9 15.49 -50.61 35.31
C THR A 9 13.99 -50.22 35.28
N LYS A 10 13.46 -49.69 36.38
CA LYS A 10 12.07 -49.21 36.43
C LYS A 10 11.89 -47.92 35.66
N ILE A 11 12.82 -46.98 35.79
CA ILE A 11 12.83 -45.71 35.00
C ILE A 11 12.98 -45.99 33.52
N LEU A 12 13.90 -46.89 33.13
CA LEU A 12 14.07 -47.30 31.74
C LEU A 12 12.82 -48.01 31.18
N LYS A 13 12.14 -48.87 31.98
CA LYS A 13 10.89 -49.50 31.55
C LYS A 13 9.73 -48.52 31.45
N GLU A 14 9.64 -47.51 32.29
CA GLU A 14 8.66 -46.44 32.18
C GLU A 14 8.97 -45.53 30.95
N GLN A 15 10.21 -45.20 30.70
CA GLN A 15 10.59 -44.48 29.50
C GLN A 15 10.33 -45.27 28.22
N ILE A 16 10.59 -46.57 28.20
CA ILE A 16 10.31 -47.45 27.06
C ILE A 16 8.78 -47.65 26.88
N LYS A 17 7.99 -47.66 27.95
CA LYS A 17 6.53 -47.79 27.89
C LYS A 17 5.88 -46.48 27.35
N ASN A 18 6.43 -45.35 27.67
CA ASN A 18 6.03 -44.05 27.13
C ASN A 18 6.55 -43.80 25.71
N PHE A 19 7.46 -44.62 25.18
CA PHE A 19 7.94 -44.58 23.80
C PHE A 19 6.93 -45.12 22.77
N GLY A 20 5.82 -45.71 23.22
CA GLY A 20 4.77 -46.28 22.36
C GLY A 20 3.58 -45.35 22.08
N ASP A 21 3.40 -44.29 22.84
CA ASP A 21 2.50 -43.22 22.53
C ASP A 21 3.23 -42.26 21.57
N LYS A 22 2.68 -42.00 20.39
CA LYS A 22 3.19 -41.12 19.35
C LYS A 22 3.81 -39.87 19.96
N ALA A 23 5.07 -39.95 20.34
CA ALA A 23 5.91 -38.78 20.44
C ALA A 23 6.03 -38.27 19.00
N GLU A 24 5.39 -37.16 18.68
CA GLU A 24 5.86 -36.32 17.59
C GLU A 24 7.32 -36.04 17.93
N VAL A 25 8.22 -36.75 17.26
CA VAL A 25 9.68 -36.48 17.37
C VAL A 25 9.88 -35.13 16.74
N THR A 26 9.66 -34.07 17.50
CA THR A 26 10.03 -32.73 17.12
C THR A 26 11.55 -32.71 17.08
N GLU A 27 12.10 -32.57 15.90
CA GLU A 27 13.52 -32.37 15.69
C GLU A 27 13.98 -31.15 16.49
N VAL A 28 15.00 -31.34 17.31
CA VAL A 28 15.56 -30.30 18.17
C VAL A 28 16.96 -29.95 17.73
N GLY A 29 17.28 -28.66 17.77
CA GLY A 29 18.61 -28.15 17.57
C GLY A 29 19.12 -27.42 18.81
N GLN A 30 20.37 -26.97 18.74
CA GLN A 30 21.02 -26.22 19.80
C GLN A 30 21.59 -24.92 19.27
N VAL A 31 21.42 -23.83 20.00
CA VAL A 31 21.97 -22.52 19.65
C VAL A 31 23.49 -22.57 19.78
N LEU A 32 24.18 -22.34 18.67
CA LEU A 32 25.64 -22.21 18.63
C LEU A 32 26.12 -20.80 18.97
N SER A 33 25.37 -19.80 18.49
CA SER A 33 25.62 -18.38 18.75
C SER A 33 24.36 -17.58 18.55
N VAL A 34 24.19 -16.48 19.27
CA VAL A 34 23.09 -15.56 19.17
C VAL A 34 23.58 -14.13 19.30
N GLY A 35 23.00 -13.21 18.55
CA GLY A 35 23.26 -11.78 18.63
C GLY A 35 22.55 -11.02 17.51
N ASP A 36 22.16 -9.78 17.81
CA ASP A 36 21.52 -8.86 16.86
C ASP A 36 20.26 -9.43 16.17
N GLY A 37 19.48 -10.25 16.89
CA GLY A 37 18.26 -10.88 16.37
C GLY A 37 18.51 -12.09 15.47
N ILE A 38 19.74 -12.61 15.40
CA ILE A 38 20.10 -13.79 14.61
C ILE A 38 20.64 -14.88 15.55
N ALA A 39 20.17 -16.11 15.35
CA ALA A 39 20.72 -17.30 15.99
C ALA A 39 21.27 -18.26 14.93
N ARG A 40 22.40 -18.88 15.22
CA ARG A 40 22.93 -20.02 14.47
C ARG A 40 22.65 -21.29 15.27
N ILE A 41 22.04 -22.26 14.61
CA ILE A 41 21.52 -23.45 15.26
C ILE A 41 22.12 -24.67 14.59
N TYR A 42 22.60 -25.59 15.40
CA TYR A 42 23.06 -26.92 14.98
C TYR A 42 21.97 -27.96 15.17
N GLY A 43 21.88 -28.94 14.29
CA GLY A 43 21.03 -30.13 14.48
C GLY A 43 19.58 -29.99 14.01
N LEU A 44 19.25 -28.99 13.18
CA LEU A 44 17.96 -28.87 12.48
C LEU A 44 18.08 -29.30 11.01
N ASP A 45 18.48 -30.55 10.79
CA ASP A 45 18.91 -31.05 9.45
C ASP A 45 17.77 -31.07 8.42
N ASN A 46 16.52 -31.23 8.88
CA ASN A 46 15.34 -31.32 8.01
C ASN A 46 14.49 -30.04 7.98
N VAL A 47 14.96 -28.95 8.63
CA VAL A 47 14.22 -27.68 8.61
C VAL A 47 14.16 -27.11 7.21
N GLN A 48 13.03 -26.48 6.87
CA GLN A 48 12.82 -25.82 5.58
C GLN A 48 13.07 -24.32 5.70
N ALA A 49 13.51 -23.70 4.61
CA ALA A 49 13.56 -22.24 4.56
C ALA A 49 12.15 -21.63 4.73
N GLY A 50 12.03 -20.62 5.59
CA GLY A 50 10.76 -20.03 5.98
C GLY A 50 9.97 -20.81 7.04
N GLU A 51 10.51 -21.91 7.56
CA GLU A 51 9.89 -22.65 8.67
C GLU A 51 10.11 -21.94 10.00
N MET A 52 9.05 -21.93 10.80
CA MET A 52 9.13 -21.42 12.18
C MET A 52 9.80 -22.39 13.12
N VAL A 53 10.62 -21.84 13.99
CA VAL A 53 11.23 -22.54 15.11
C VAL A 53 10.85 -21.87 16.43
N GLU A 54 10.86 -22.61 17.52
CA GLU A 54 10.55 -22.14 18.86
C GLU A 54 11.74 -22.36 19.79
N PHE A 55 12.18 -21.28 20.45
CA PHE A 55 13.27 -21.29 21.42
C PHE A 55 12.75 -21.72 22.80
N ALA A 56 13.66 -22.07 23.70
CA ALA A 56 13.33 -22.58 25.04
C ALA A 56 12.55 -21.55 25.89
N ASP A 57 12.70 -20.27 25.65
CA ASP A 57 11.99 -19.17 26.31
C ASP A 57 10.59 -18.89 25.72
N GLY A 58 10.18 -19.64 24.68
CA GLY A 58 8.94 -19.45 23.94
C GLY A 58 9.00 -18.41 22.83
N SER A 59 10.14 -17.75 22.63
CA SER A 59 10.33 -16.86 21.49
C SER A 59 10.35 -17.65 20.18
N LYS A 60 9.93 -16.99 19.10
CA LYS A 60 9.79 -17.60 17.77
C LYS A 60 10.85 -17.05 16.84
N GLY A 61 11.29 -17.87 15.91
CA GLY A 61 12.17 -17.47 14.83
C GLY A 61 11.79 -18.13 13.53
N MET A 62 12.48 -17.72 12.47
CA MET A 62 12.30 -18.27 11.12
C MET A 62 13.64 -18.70 10.56
N ALA A 63 13.72 -19.92 10.05
CA ALA A 63 14.89 -20.43 9.35
C ALA A 63 15.04 -19.70 8.00
N LEU A 64 16.20 -19.08 7.79
CA LEU A 64 16.43 -18.25 6.60
C LEU A 64 17.65 -18.71 5.79
N ASN A 65 18.74 -19.10 6.45
CA ASN A 65 19.92 -19.69 5.81
C ASN A 65 20.05 -21.17 6.21
N LEU A 66 20.11 -22.03 5.21
CA LEU A 66 20.35 -23.45 5.41
C LEU A 66 21.78 -23.75 4.95
N GLU A 67 22.69 -23.94 5.89
CA GLU A 67 24.10 -24.28 5.64
C GLU A 67 24.34 -25.74 6.00
N SER A 68 25.46 -26.32 5.55
CA SER A 68 25.76 -27.74 5.77
C SER A 68 25.92 -28.11 7.24
N GLU A 69 26.36 -27.18 8.08
CA GLU A 69 26.70 -27.43 9.49
C GLU A 69 25.82 -26.67 10.46
N ASN A 70 25.08 -25.68 9.99
CA ASN A 70 24.19 -24.88 10.85
C ASN A 70 23.04 -24.25 10.05
N VAL A 71 22.03 -23.80 10.78
CA VAL A 71 20.89 -23.06 10.26
C VAL A 71 20.91 -21.66 10.82
N GLY A 72 20.90 -20.66 9.93
CA GLY A 72 20.71 -19.25 10.30
C GLY A 72 19.25 -18.94 10.51
N VAL A 73 18.88 -18.56 11.72
CA VAL A 73 17.51 -18.26 12.15
C VAL A 73 17.42 -16.80 12.54
N VAL A 74 16.40 -16.11 12.04
CA VAL A 74 16.03 -14.76 12.50
C VAL A 74 15.01 -14.83 13.62
N ILE A 75 15.23 -14.09 14.70
CA ILE A 75 14.38 -14.12 15.90
C ILE A 75 13.33 -13.01 15.79
N PHE A 76 12.06 -13.35 16.01
CA PHE A 76 10.97 -12.38 16.05
C PHE A 76 10.81 -11.81 17.46
N GLY A 77 11.34 -10.62 17.71
CA GLY A 77 11.24 -9.94 18.98
C GLY A 77 12.57 -9.75 19.69
N ASP A 78 12.57 -9.87 21.03
CA ASP A 78 13.75 -9.65 21.87
C ASP A 78 14.56 -10.96 21.96
N ASP A 79 15.83 -10.90 21.61
CA ASP A 79 16.77 -12.01 21.62
C ASP A 79 17.56 -12.15 22.94
N ARG A 80 17.35 -11.24 23.91
CA ARG A 80 18.15 -11.18 25.16
C ARG A 80 18.00 -12.41 26.05
N ASN A 81 16.90 -13.12 25.92
CA ASN A 81 16.64 -14.31 26.71
C ASN A 81 17.16 -15.59 26.05
N VAL A 82 17.51 -15.54 24.77
CA VAL A 82 18.08 -16.69 24.03
C VAL A 82 19.57 -16.74 24.28
N LYS A 83 20.11 -17.90 24.64
CA LYS A 83 21.51 -18.12 25.00
C LYS A 83 22.12 -19.23 24.17
N GLU A 84 23.47 -19.18 24.06
CA GLU A 84 24.24 -20.29 23.53
C GLU A 84 23.96 -21.57 24.35
N GLY A 85 23.76 -22.68 23.67
CA GLY A 85 23.39 -23.95 24.28
C GLY A 85 21.90 -24.18 24.47
N ASP A 86 21.06 -23.16 24.30
CA ASP A 86 19.61 -23.33 24.40
C ASP A 86 19.07 -24.28 23.34
N VAL A 87 18.02 -25.02 23.72
CA VAL A 87 17.33 -25.94 22.82
C VAL A 87 16.34 -25.17 21.96
N VAL A 88 16.35 -25.48 20.68
CA VAL A 88 15.41 -24.93 19.69
C VAL A 88 14.62 -26.06 19.08
N LYS A 89 13.31 -25.91 19.03
CA LYS A 89 12.38 -26.90 18.48
C LYS A 89 11.91 -26.50 17.09
N ARG A 90 11.95 -27.44 16.18
CA ARG A 90 11.29 -27.31 14.89
C ARG A 90 9.78 -27.36 15.05
N THR A 91 9.03 -26.47 14.41
CA THR A 91 7.56 -26.48 14.46
C THR A 91 6.91 -27.27 13.33
N GLY A 92 7.63 -27.55 12.24
CA GLY A 92 7.10 -28.15 11.03
C GLY A 92 6.19 -27.23 10.21
N ASN A 93 5.98 -26.01 10.65
CA ASN A 93 5.07 -25.05 10.01
C ASN A 93 5.84 -23.91 9.37
N ILE A 94 5.55 -23.62 8.13
CA ILE A 94 5.99 -22.37 7.47
C ILE A 94 5.25 -21.20 8.12
N VAL A 95 5.91 -20.05 8.23
CA VAL A 95 5.33 -18.83 8.83
C VAL A 95 3.96 -18.52 8.24
N ASP A 96 2.97 -18.47 9.10
CA ASP A 96 1.57 -18.15 8.77
C ASP A 96 1.07 -16.93 9.55
N THR A 97 -0.04 -16.35 9.08
CA THR A 97 -0.69 -15.20 9.70
C THR A 97 -2.21 -15.39 9.71
N PRO A 98 -2.92 -14.84 10.70
CA PRO A 98 -4.38 -14.81 10.64
C PRO A 98 -4.86 -13.98 9.46
N VAL A 99 -5.95 -14.42 8.83
CA VAL A 99 -6.60 -13.73 7.71
C VAL A 99 -8.11 -13.79 7.88
N GLY A 100 -8.81 -12.80 7.38
CA GLY A 100 -10.27 -12.77 7.45
C GLY A 100 -10.83 -11.38 7.74
N LYS A 101 -12.17 -11.27 7.71
CA LYS A 101 -12.88 -10.04 8.05
C LYS A 101 -12.78 -9.67 9.53
N GLU A 102 -12.44 -10.62 10.38
CA GLU A 102 -12.25 -10.46 11.81
C GLU A 102 -11.05 -9.55 12.16
N LEU A 103 -10.16 -9.34 11.20
CA LEU A 103 -9.04 -8.40 11.33
C LEU A 103 -9.42 -6.94 11.03
N LEU A 104 -10.59 -6.69 10.46
CA LEU A 104 -11.04 -5.32 10.16
C LEU A 104 -11.20 -4.52 11.46
N GLY A 105 -10.71 -3.30 11.46
CA GLY A 105 -10.69 -2.43 12.64
C GLY A 105 -9.59 -2.74 13.65
N ARG A 106 -8.69 -3.70 13.36
CA ARG A 106 -7.61 -4.13 14.25
C ARG A 106 -6.26 -3.55 13.82
N VAL A 107 -5.38 -3.42 14.80
CA VAL A 107 -3.96 -3.14 14.59
C VAL A 107 -3.17 -4.34 15.06
N VAL A 108 -2.36 -4.90 14.18
CA VAL A 108 -1.58 -6.12 14.42
C VAL A 108 -0.09 -5.88 14.17
N ASP A 109 0.75 -6.74 14.73
CA ASP A 109 2.20 -6.75 14.48
C ASP A 109 2.58 -7.44 13.15
N GLY A 110 3.87 -7.56 12.87
CA GLY A 110 4.39 -8.23 11.68
C GLY A 110 4.07 -9.73 11.58
N LEU A 111 3.63 -10.37 12.64
CA LEU A 111 3.16 -11.77 12.67
C LEU A 111 1.63 -11.88 12.64
N GLY A 112 0.92 -10.76 12.69
CA GLY A 112 -0.55 -10.74 12.74
C GLY A 112 -1.14 -10.81 14.15
N ASN A 113 -0.33 -10.67 15.21
CA ASN A 113 -0.83 -10.63 16.59
C ASN A 113 -1.40 -9.24 16.91
N PRO A 114 -2.57 -9.13 17.56
CA PRO A 114 -3.15 -7.86 17.95
C PRO A 114 -2.26 -7.07 18.91
N ILE A 115 -2.08 -5.77 18.64
CA ILE A 115 -1.34 -4.83 19.49
C ILE A 115 -2.15 -3.58 19.86
N ASP A 116 -3.44 -3.61 19.58
CA ASP A 116 -4.38 -2.48 19.77
C ASP A 116 -5.08 -2.46 21.14
N GLY A 117 -4.80 -3.42 21.99
CA GLY A 117 -5.44 -3.53 23.31
C GLY A 117 -6.90 -3.99 23.29
N LYS A 118 -7.44 -4.37 22.13
CA LYS A 118 -8.84 -4.85 21.98
C LYS A 118 -9.02 -6.33 22.26
N GLY A 119 -8.02 -6.99 22.85
CA GLY A 119 -8.04 -8.42 23.16
C GLY A 119 -7.55 -9.32 22.01
N PRO A 120 -7.41 -10.64 22.28
CA PRO A 120 -6.94 -11.60 21.30
C PRO A 120 -7.96 -11.80 20.17
N LEU A 121 -7.49 -12.33 19.05
CA LEU A 121 -8.34 -12.82 17.98
C LEU A 121 -9.00 -14.15 18.37
N ASP A 122 -10.11 -14.48 17.74
CA ASP A 122 -10.81 -15.74 17.97
C ASP A 122 -9.90 -16.94 17.63
N LYS A 123 -9.96 -17.98 18.46
CA LYS A 123 -9.12 -19.18 18.31
C LYS A 123 -9.35 -19.94 17.00
N GLY A 124 -10.50 -19.75 16.36
CA GLY A 124 -10.89 -20.39 15.10
C GLY A 124 -10.57 -19.58 13.84
N ILE A 125 -9.87 -18.45 13.99
CA ILE A 125 -9.55 -17.61 12.83
C ILE A 125 -8.73 -18.37 11.79
N LYS A 126 -9.09 -18.18 10.51
CA LYS A 126 -8.37 -18.79 9.40
C LYS A 126 -6.95 -18.22 9.34
N LYS A 127 -5.99 -19.08 9.02
CA LYS A 127 -4.60 -18.70 8.80
C LYS A 127 -4.19 -18.96 7.36
N SER A 128 -3.27 -18.16 6.85
CA SER A 128 -2.66 -18.32 5.54
C SER A 128 -1.15 -18.19 5.65
N ARG A 129 -0.43 -18.92 4.79
CA ARG A 129 1.02 -18.76 4.70
C ARG A 129 1.38 -17.34 4.29
N VAL A 130 2.40 -16.79 4.93
CA VAL A 130 2.85 -15.42 4.66
C VAL A 130 3.57 -15.34 3.31
N GLU A 131 4.38 -16.33 2.99
CA GLU A 131 5.07 -16.42 1.70
C GLU A 131 4.40 -17.47 0.81
N VAL A 132 3.77 -16.98 -0.25
CA VAL A 132 3.15 -17.81 -1.30
C VAL A 132 3.55 -17.27 -2.67
N LYS A 133 3.48 -18.13 -3.69
CA LYS A 133 3.70 -17.70 -5.07
C LYS A 133 2.57 -16.79 -5.54
N ALA A 134 2.92 -15.77 -6.32
CA ALA A 134 1.94 -14.94 -7.01
C ALA A 134 1.07 -15.77 -7.95
N PRO A 135 -0.17 -15.33 -8.23
CA PRO A 135 -1.02 -15.98 -9.24
C PRO A 135 -0.29 -16.12 -10.58
N GLY A 136 -0.45 -17.26 -11.24
CA GLY A 136 0.09 -17.48 -12.57
C GLY A 136 -0.56 -16.58 -13.64
N ILE A 137 -0.19 -16.77 -14.90
CA ILE A 137 -0.70 -15.95 -16.01
C ILE A 137 -2.19 -16.23 -16.26
N ILE A 138 -2.60 -17.51 -16.28
CA ILE A 138 -3.96 -17.93 -16.62
C ILE A 138 -5.03 -17.38 -15.65
N PRO A 139 -4.82 -17.39 -14.33
CA PRO A 139 -5.80 -16.82 -13.39
C PRO A 139 -5.98 -15.31 -13.46
N ARG A 140 -5.11 -14.58 -14.17
CA ARG A 140 -5.14 -13.11 -14.24
C ARG A 140 -6.05 -12.61 -15.34
N GLN A 141 -6.60 -11.43 -15.11
CA GLN A 141 -7.38 -10.65 -16.06
C GLN A 141 -6.77 -9.26 -16.18
N SER A 142 -6.91 -8.62 -17.34
CA SER A 142 -6.47 -7.24 -17.53
C SER A 142 -7.21 -6.29 -16.60
N VAL A 143 -6.48 -5.31 -16.06
CA VAL A 143 -7.03 -4.27 -15.20
C VAL A 143 -7.87 -3.30 -16.04
N SER A 144 -9.15 -3.15 -15.70
CA SER A 144 -10.10 -2.27 -16.39
C SER A 144 -11.10 -1.58 -15.46
N GLU A 145 -11.15 -1.96 -14.20
CA GLU A 145 -12.05 -1.36 -13.21
C GLU A 145 -11.31 -0.28 -12.42
N PRO A 146 -11.89 0.95 -12.29
CA PRO A 146 -11.23 2.01 -11.56
C PRO A 146 -11.16 1.72 -10.05
N MET A 147 -10.00 2.04 -9.45
CA MET A 147 -9.82 2.19 -8.02
C MET A 147 -9.74 3.69 -7.72
N GLN A 148 -10.84 4.27 -7.28
CA GLN A 148 -10.94 5.71 -7.04
C GLN A 148 -10.15 6.12 -5.80
N THR A 149 -9.21 7.05 -5.93
CA THR A 149 -8.45 7.59 -4.81
C THR A 149 -9.14 8.77 -4.13
N GLY A 150 -10.05 9.41 -4.83
CA GLY A 150 -10.70 10.64 -4.38
C GLY A 150 -9.85 11.89 -4.60
N LEU A 151 -8.68 11.75 -5.20
CA LEU A 151 -7.76 12.85 -5.52
C LEU A 151 -7.86 13.19 -7.00
N LYS A 152 -8.24 14.44 -7.30
CA LYS A 152 -8.43 14.93 -8.68
C LYS A 152 -7.20 14.68 -9.56
N SER A 153 -6.02 15.00 -9.04
CA SER A 153 -4.76 14.88 -9.78
C SER A 153 -4.39 13.43 -10.11
N ILE A 154 -4.81 12.47 -9.31
CA ILE A 154 -4.55 11.05 -9.56
C ILE A 154 -5.63 10.48 -10.47
N ASP A 155 -6.88 10.57 -10.08
CA ASP A 155 -7.98 9.94 -10.79
C ASP A 155 -8.16 10.48 -12.22
N SER A 156 -7.74 11.74 -12.48
CA SER A 156 -7.80 12.35 -13.80
C SER A 156 -6.54 12.14 -14.66
N LEU A 157 -5.35 12.12 -14.06
CA LEU A 157 -4.07 12.17 -14.80
C LEU A 157 -3.25 10.89 -14.71
N VAL A 158 -3.35 10.18 -13.60
CA VAL A 158 -2.58 8.96 -13.29
C VAL A 158 -3.53 7.90 -12.67
N PRO A 159 -4.58 7.50 -13.40
CA PRO A 159 -5.64 6.67 -12.85
C PRO A 159 -5.12 5.29 -12.45
N ILE A 160 -5.66 4.76 -11.36
CA ILE A 160 -5.32 3.46 -10.80
C ILE A 160 -6.51 2.52 -10.98
N GLY A 161 -6.23 1.30 -11.44
CA GLY A 161 -7.23 0.24 -11.57
C GLY A 161 -7.14 -0.81 -10.48
N ARG A 162 -8.24 -1.52 -10.25
CA ARG A 162 -8.30 -2.64 -9.31
C ARG A 162 -7.41 -3.78 -9.77
N GLY A 163 -6.41 -4.11 -8.96
CA GLY A 163 -5.39 -5.12 -9.27
C GLY A 163 -4.08 -4.54 -9.84
N GLN A 164 -3.99 -3.22 -9.98
CA GLN A 164 -2.78 -2.53 -10.41
C GLN A 164 -1.80 -2.34 -9.24
N ARG A 165 -0.52 -2.23 -9.58
CA ARG A 165 0.56 -1.83 -8.67
C ARG A 165 1.03 -0.45 -9.08
N GLU A 166 0.68 0.58 -8.31
CA GLU A 166 1.08 1.95 -8.59
C GLU A 166 1.98 2.46 -7.48
N LEU A 167 3.21 2.82 -7.84
CA LEU A 167 4.22 3.29 -6.91
C LEU A 167 3.95 4.74 -6.51
N ILE A 168 4.02 5.04 -5.21
CA ILE A 168 4.08 6.40 -4.68
C ILE A 168 5.52 6.68 -4.28
N ILE A 169 6.17 7.63 -4.94
CA ILE A 169 7.60 7.89 -4.77
C ILE A 169 7.88 9.39 -4.57
N GLY A 170 8.82 9.72 -3.71
CA GLY A 170 9.23 11.08 -3.43
C GLY A 170 10.04 11.20 -2.14
N ASP A 171 10.57 12.39 -1.88
CA ASP A 171 11.36 12.68 -0.69
C ASP A 171 10.52 12.66 0.59
N ARG A 172 11.18 12.77 1.73
CA ARG A 172 10.51 12.88 3.03
C ARG A 172 9.56 14.07 3.04
N GLN A 173 8.41 13.89 3.71
CA GLN A 173 7.42 14.94 3.96
C GLN A 173 6.80 15.57 2.69
N THR A 174 6.85 14.89 1.56
CA THR A 174 6.19 15.34 0.31
C THR A 174 4.71 14.97 0.23
N GLY A 175 4.18 14.27 1.24
CA GLY A 175 2.77 13.90 1.30
C GLY A 175 2.44 12.48 0.81
N LYS A 176 3.42 11.59 0.66
CA LYS A 176 3.22 10.20 0.21
C LYS A 176 2.17 9.44 1.04
N THR A 177 2.34 9.45 2.37
CA THR A 177 1.39 8.83 3.31
C THR A 177 0.01 9.46 3.22
N ALA A 178 -0.08 10.78 3.03
CA ALA A 178 -1.35 11.49 2.91
C ALA A 178 -2.14 11.01 1.69
N VAL A 179 -1.50 10.86 0.54
CA VAL A 179 -2.11 10.30 -0.68
C VAL A 179 -2.66 8.90 -0.42
N ALA A 180 -1.90 8.05 0.25
CA ALA A 180 -2.31 6.70 0.57
C ALA A 180 -3.51 6.66 1.54
N VAL A 181 -3.49 7.51 2.58
CA VAL A 181 -4.59 7.61 3.56
C VAL A 181 -5.86 8.18 2.91
N ASP A 182 -5.73 9.17 2.03
CA ASP A 182 -6.87 9.70 1.25
C ASP A 182 -7.53 8.61 0.39
N ALA A 183 -6.74 7.75 -0.25
CA ALA A 183 -7.25 6.62 -1.01
C ALA A 183 -8.07 5.64 -0.15
N ILE A 184 -7.65 5.41 1.10
CA ILE A 184 -8.41 4.58 2.05
C ILE A 184 -9.71 5.29 2.46
N ILE A 185 -9.64 6.55 2.86
CA ILE A 185 -10.81 7.32 3.32
C ILE A 185 -11.88 7.41 2.23
N ASN A 186 -11.46 7.55 0.97
CA ASN A 186 -12.37 7.64 -0.16
C ASN A 186 -13.26 6.41 -0.34
N GLN A 187 -12.86 5.25 0.14
CA GLN A 187 -13.62 4.00 0.00
C GLN A 187 -14.87 3.96 0.88
N LYS A 188 -15.00 4.84 1.87
CA LYS A 188 -16.11 4.82 2.83
C LYS A 188 -17.47 4.82 2.13
N LYS A 189 -17.72 5.81 1.27
CA LYS A 189 -19.00 5.95 0.56
C LYS A 189 -19.31 4.77 -0.35
N ILE A 190 -18.28 4.20 -0.99
CA ILE A 190 -18.41 3.03 -1.85
C ILE A 190 -18.78 1.81 -1.00
N ASN A 191 -18.11 1.64 0.13
CA ASN A 191 -18.34 0.51 1.04
C ASN A 191 -19.71 0.58 1.74
N GLU A 192 -20.22 1.79 2.01
CA GLU A 192 -21.55 2.02 2.57
C GLU A 192 -22.69 1.72 1.58
N SER A 193 -22.42 1.68 0.27
CA SER A 193 -23.44 1.39 -0.76
C SER A 193 -24.06 -0.02 -0.65
N GLY A 194 -23.44 -0.91 0.10
CA GLY A 194 -23.93 -2.27 0.37
C GLY A 194 -23.64 -3.29 -0.73
N ASP A 195 -23.14 -2.89 -1.89
CA ASP A 195 -22.77 -3.82 -2.97
C ASP A 195 -21.41 -4.46 -2.67
N GLU A 196 -21.42 -5.72 -2.24
CA GLU A 196 -20.19 -6.49 -1.91
C GLU A 196 -19.20 -6.56 -3.08
N LYS A 197 -19.66 -6.49 -4.33
CA LYS A 197 -18.80 -6.51 -5.52
C LYS A 197 -18.05 -5.19 -5.73
N GLN A 198 -18.51 -4.11 -5.11
CA GLN A 198 -17.88 -2.80 -5.21
C GLN A 198 -17.02 -2.46 -4.00
N LYS A 199 -17.27 -3.11 -2.86
CA LYS A 199 -16.52 -2.88 -1.63
C LYS A 199 -15.02 -3.09 -1.83
N LEU A 200 -14.24 -2.25 -1.18
CA LEU A 200 -12.78 -2.32 -1.16
C LEU A 200 -12.30 -2.36 0.29
N TYR A 201 -11.75 -3.49 0.68
CA TYR A 201 -11.13 -3.67 1.99
C TYR A 201 -9.69 -3.18 1.94
N CYS A 202 -9.24 -2.52 2.99
CA CYS A 202 -7.94 -1.85 3.01
C CYS A 202 -7.00 -2.49 4.03
N ILE A 203 -5.74 -2.63 3.65
CA ILE A 203 -4.65 -3.04 4.54
C ILE A 203 -3.58 -1.95 4.48
N TYR A 204 -3.26 -1.35 5.61
CA TYR A 204 -2.18 -0.38 5.74
C TYR A 204 -1.01 -1.03 6.47
N VAL A 205 0.12 -1.18 5.79
CA VAL A 205 1.34 -1.77 6.35
C VAL A 205 2.33 -0.67 6.67
N ALA A 206 2.56 -0.42 7.95
CA ALA A 206 3.55 0.52 8.46
C ALA A 206 4.87 -0.21 8.72
N VAL A 207 5.93 0.15 8.01
CA VAL A 207 7.25 -0.45 8.14
C VAL A 207 8.25 0.59 8.62
N GLY A 208 8.88 0.34 9.76
CA GLY A 208 9.93 1.20 10.30
C GLY A 208 9.49 2.63 10.64
N GLN A 209 8.21 2.86 10.81
CA GLN A 209 7.67 4.17 11.22
C GLN A 209 7.69 4.34 12.74
N LYS A 210 7.64 5.59 13.20
CA LYS A 210 7.49 5.89 14.63
C LYS A 210 6.11 5.43 15.12
N ARG A 211 6.03 4.89 16.33
CA ARG A 211 4.75 4.48 16.96
C ARG A 211 3.74 5.62 17.00
N SER A 212 4.18 6.85 17.26
CA SER A 212 3.32 8.04 17.25
C SER A 212 2.69 8.30 15.88
N THR A 213 3.43 8.09 14.80
CA THR A 213 2.93 8.25 13.42
C THR A 213 1.86 7.20 13.12
N VAL A 214 2.10 5.93 13.48
CA VAL A 214 1.12 4.86 13.29
C VAL A 214 -0.16 5.15 14.07
N ARG A 215 -0.03 5.61 15.33
CA ARG A 215 -1.19 6.00 16.16
C ARG A 215 -1.97 7.17 15.56
N GLN A 216 -1.28 8.15 14.99
CA GLN A 216 -1.94 9.29 14.33
C GLN A 216 -2.71 8.84 13.09
N ILE A 217 -2.14 7.96 12.26
CA ILE A 217 -2.82 7.40 11.09
C ILE A 217 -4.05 6.62 11.53
N GLN A 218 -3.92 5.74 12.53
CA GLN A 218 -5.05 5.02 13.10
C GLN A 218 -6.17 5.98 13.53
N LYS A 219 -5.84 7.04 14.28
CA LYS A 219 -6.80 8.04 14.74
C LYS A 219 -7.48 8.75 13.57
N THR A 220 -6.73 9.15 12.55
CA THR A 220 -7.27 9.78 11.33
C THR A 220 -8.26 8.86 10.63
N LEU A 221 -7.95 7.58 10.50
CA LEU A 221 -8.85 6.59 9.91
C LEU A 221 -10.08 6.31 10.78
N GLU A 222 -9.92 6.30 12.11
CA GLU A 222 -11.04 6.16 13.06
C GLU A 222 -12.00 7.35 12.95
N GLU A 223 -11.48 8.58 12.95
CA GLU A 223 -12.27 9.81 12.83
C GLU A 223 -13.01 9.91 11.48
N ALA A 224 -12.39 9.39 10.41
CA ALA A 224 -13.04 9.30 9.10
C ALA A 224 -14.04 8.14 8.97
N GLY A 225 -14.11 7.23 9.96
CA GLY A 225 -14.91 6.00 9.89
C GLY A 225 -14.34 4.95 8.93
N ALA A 226 -13.06 5.07 8.57
CA ALA A 226 -12.39 4.17 7.63
C ALA A 226 -11.80 2.92 8.28
N MET A 227 -11.65 2.90 9.61
CA MET A 227 -11.15 1.71 10.32
C MET A 227 -12.11 0.52 10.24
N GLU A 228 -13.40 0.73 10.01
CA GLU A 228 -14.38 -0.36 9.90
C GLU A 228 -14.06 -1.36 8.76
N TYR A 229 -13.37 -0.92 7.72
CA TYR A 229 -12.95 -1.74 6.58
C TYR A 229 -11.43 -1.80 6.41
N THR A 230 -10.67 -1.37 7.41
CA THR A 230 -9.20 -1.29 7.34
C THR A 230 -8.54 -2.11 8.43
N THR A 231 -7.47 -2.83 8.07
CA THR A 231 -6.53 -3.48 8.99
C THR A 231 -5.20 -2.76 8.93
N ILE A 232 -4.59 -2.47 10.07
CA ILE A 232 -3.24 -1.91 10.15
C ILE A 232 -2.27 -3.00 10.59
N VAL A 233 -1.22 -3.23 9.81
CA VAL A 233 -0.09 -4.11 10.16
C VAL A 233 1.09 -3.21 10.47
N ALA A 234 1.60 -3.24 11.69
CA ALA A 234 2.64 -2.33 12.14
C ALA A 234 3.89 -3.09 12.60
N ALA A 235 5.01 -2.84 11.92
CA ALA A 235 6.34 -3.15 12.39
C ALA A 235 7.12 -1.82 12.49
N THR A 236 7.15 -1.26 13.70
CA THR A 236 7.64 0.11 13.95
C THR A 236 9.18 0.17 13.96
N ALA A 237 9.73 1.36 14.02
CA ALA A 237 11.19 1.56 14.05
C ALA A 237 11.87 0.95 15.30
N SER A 238 11.10 0.67 16.35
CA SER A 238 11.59 -0.01 17.57
C SER A 238 11.47 -1.53 17.52
N ASP A 239 10.83 -2.07 16.49
CA ASP A 239 10.69 -3.51 16.33
C ASP A 239 11.91 -4.07 15.57
N SER A 240 12.18 -5.36 15.76
CA SER A 240 13.34 -6.02 15.16
C SER A 240 13.28 -6.02 13.62
N ALA A 241 14.44 -6.06 12.98
CA ALA A 241 14.52 -6.10 11.51
C ALA A 241 13.74 -7.28 10.89
N PRO A 242 13.70 -8.48 11.46
CA PRO A 242 12.87 -9.57 10.96
C PRO A 242 11.37 -9.25 10.91
N LEU A 243 10.82 -8.54 11.89
CA LEU A 243 9.42 -8.12 11.88
C LEU A 243 9.16 -7.06 10.82
N GLN A 244 10.07 -6.11 10.62
CA GLN A 244 9.97 -5.11 9.57
C GLN A 244 10.07 -5.73 8.16
N PHE A 245 10.88 -6.77 8.01
CA PHE A 245 10.96 -7.55 6.78
C PHE A 245 9.66 -8.30 6.50
N LEU A 246 9.07 -8.94 7.52
CA LEU A 246 7.92 -9.82 7.36
C LEU A 246 6.59 -9.07 7.18
N ALA A 247 6.42 -7.91 7.82
CA ALA A 247 5.16 -7.18 7.87
C ALA A 247 4.50 -6.94 6.49
N PRO A 248 5.21 -6.55 5.42
CA PRO A 248 4.62 -6.43 4.09
C PRO A 248 4.04 -7.74 3.55
N TYR A 249 4.69 -8.86 3.79
CA TYR A 249 4.20 -10.17 3.38
C TYR A 249 2.98 -10.61 4.19
N THR A 250 2.98 -10.31 5.48
CA THR A 250 1.82 -10.53 6.37
C THR A 250 0.60 -9.75 5.88
N GLY A 251 0.77 -8.46 5.63
CA GLY A 251 -0.30 -7.63 5.08
C GLY A 251 -0.77 -8.12 3.71
N CYS A 252 0.16 -8.57 2.86
CA CYS A 252 -0.17 -9.13 1.55
C CYS A 252 -1.04 -10.39 1.67
N ALA A 253 -0.71 -11.30 2.58
CA ALA A 253 -1.52 -12.50 2.83
C ALA A 253 -2.95 -12.15 3.31
N MET A 254 -3.09 -11.10 4.12
CA MET A 254 -4.40 -10.58 4.53
C MET A 254 -5.19 -10.01 3.34
N GLY A 255 -4.53 -9.30 2.44
CA GLY A 255 -5.15 -8.77 1.22
C GLY A 255 -5.55 -9.87 0.23
N GLU A 256 -4.72 -10.89 0.09
CA GLU A 256 -5.00 -12.05 -0.75
C GLU A 256 -6.23 -12.84 -0.32
N TYR A 257 -6.53 -12.87 0.98
CA TYR A 257 -7.76 -13.47 1.48
C TYR A 257 -8.99 -12.88 0.79
N PHE A 258 -9.06 -11.56 0.65
CA PHE A 258 -10.17 -10.90 -0.04
C PHE A 258 -10.16 -11.18 -1.54
N ARG A 259 -9.01 -11.05 -2.19
CA ARG A 259 -8.84 -11.33 -3.62
C ARG A 259 -9.28 -12.74 -3.98
N ASP A 260 -8.82 -13.74 -3.23
CA ASP A 260 -9.05 -15.15 -3.53
C ASP A 260 -10.48 -15.61 -3.19
N ASN A 261 -11.23 -14.81 -2.44
CA ASN A 261 -12.66 -15.03 -2.15
C ASN A 261 -13.59 -14.12 -2.99
N GLY A 262 -13.12 -13.61 -4.13
CA GLY A 262 -13.94 -12.83 -5.05
C GLY A 262 -14.24 -11.41 -4.60
N MET A 263 -13.52 -10.91 -3.60
CA MET A 263 -13.63 -9.56 -3.07
C MET A 263 -12.47 -8.68 -3.56
N HIS A 264 -12.49 -7.41 -3.20
CA HIS A 264 -11.45 -6.47 -3.59
C HIS A 264 -10.74 -5.92 -2.37
N ALA A 265 -9.41 -5.81 -2.46
CA ALA A 265 -8.58 -5.22 -1.43
C ALA A 265 -7.59 -4.21 -2.01
N LEU A 266 -7.27 -3.21 -1.18
CA LEU A 266 -6.21 -2.23 -1.40
C LEU A 266 -5.16 -2.44 -0.31
N ILE A 267 -3.91 -2.60 -0.69
CA ILE A 267 -2.80 -2.67 0.25
C ILE A 267 -1.82 -1.53 0.03
N ILE A 268 -1.43 -0.90 1.12
CA ILE A 268 -0.45 0.16 1.14
C ILE A 268 0.78 -0.32 1.91
N TYR A 269 1.96 -0.19 1.32
CA TYR A 269 3.23 -0.50 1.96
C TYR A 269 3.98 0.79 2.26
N ASP A 270 3.93 1.26 3.49
CA ASP A 270 4.56 2.52 3.90
C ASP A 270 5.70 2.28 4.92
N ASP A 271 6.96 2.09 4.49
CA ASP A 271 7.42 2.07 3.12
C ASP A 271 8.33 0.84 2.85
N LEU A 272 8.46 0.50 1.58
CA LEU A 272 9.32 -0.61 1.14
C LEU A 272 10.82 -0.27 1.17
N SER A 273 11.20 1.00 1.22
CA SER A 273 12.61 1.41 1.41
C SER A 273 13.12 0.90 2.76
N LYS A 274 12.33 1.02 3.82
CA LYS A 274 12.68 0.52 5.15
C LYS A 274 12.67 -1.01 5.22
N GLN A 275 11.75 -1.67 4.50
CA GLN A 275 11.80 -3.13 4.37
C GLN A 275 13.12 -3.58 3.73
N ALA A 276 13.57 -2.93 2.67
CA ALA A 276 14.85 -3.23 2.03
C ALA A 276 16.04 -3.02 2.98
N VAL A 277 16.02 -1.95 3.78
CA VAL A 277 17.05 -1.71 4.81
C VAL A 277 17.05 -2.81 5.87
N ALA A 278 15.90 -3.22 6.36
CA ALA A 278 15.78 -4.33 7.31
C ALA A 278 16.32 -5.64 6.73
N TYR A 279 15.99 -5.93 5.47
CA TYR A 279 16.49 -7.10 4.76
C TYR A 279 18.02 -7.06 4.55
N ARG A 280 18.58 -5.89 4.22
CA ARG A 280 20.02 -5.68 4.14
C ARG A 280 20.70 -5.97 5.47
N GLN A 281 20.16 -5.44 6.58
CA GLN A 281 20.67 -5.69 7.92
C GLN A 281 20.71 -7.19 8.23
N MET A 282 19.59 -7.89 8.05
CA MET A 282 19.51 -9.33 8.28
C MET A 282 20.49 -10.12 7.41
N SER A 283 20.59 -9.76 6.12
CA SER A 283 21.48 -10.45 5.18
C SER A 283 22.95 -10.28 5.53
N LEU A 284 23.37 -9.10 5.98
CA LEU A 284 24.75 -8.87 6.43
C LEU A 284 25.06 -9.64 7.72
N LEU A 285 24.13 -9.69 8.67
CA LEU A 285 24.28 -10.46 9.90
C LEU A 285 24.35 -11.98 9.64
N LEU A 286 23.59 -12.45 8.64
CA LEU A 286 23.66 -13.84 8.14
C LEU A 286 24.88 -14.10 7.25
N ARG A 287 25.78 -13.12 7.08
CA ARG A 287 27.00 -13.19 6.26
C ARG A 287 26.74 -13.49 4.79
N ARG A 288 25.58 -13.11 4.25
CA ARG A 288 25.34 -13.15 2.81
C ARG A 288 26.21 -12.11 2.12
N PRO A 289 26.83 -12.43 0.96
CA PRO A 289 27.70 -11.49 0.27
C PRO A 289 26.92 -10.23 -0.15
N PRO A 290 27.41 -9.02 0.16
CA PRO A 290 26.77 -7.78 -0.24
C PRO A 290 27.03 -7.47 -1.72
N GLY A 291 26.01 -6.89 -2.37
CA GLY A 291 26.09 -6.31 -3.70
C GLY A 291 26.07 -4.77 -3.66
N ARG A 292 25.42 -4.16 -4.65
CA ARG A 292 25.29 -2.70 -4.78
C ARG A 292 24.66 -2.11 -3.52
N GLU A 293 25.23 -1.03 -2.99
CA GLU A 293 24.79 -0.34 -1.76
C GLU A 293 24.66 -1.27 -0.54
N ALA A 294 25.47 -2.33 -0.53
CA ALA A 294 25.45 -3.39 0.48
C ALA A 294 24.15 -4.21 0.57
N TYR A 295 23.24 -4.07 -0.39
CA TYR A 295 22.08 -4.95 -0.48
C TYR A 295 22.48 -6.36 -0.95
N PRO A 296 21.78 -7.41 -0.49
CA PRO A 296 21.99 -8.76 -1.02
C PRO A 296 21.54 -8.86 -2.48
N GLY A 297 22.11 -9.81 -3.22
CA GLY A 297 21.85 -9.97 -4.65
C GLY A 297 20.39 -10.25 -5.01
N ASP A 298 19.60 -10.72 -4.07
CA ASP A 298 18.18 -11.05 -4.23
C ASP A 298 17.22 -9.94 -3.77
N VAL A 299 17.68 -8.71 -3.52
CA VAL A 299 16.83 -7.61 -3.08
C VAL A 299 15.76 -7.23 -4.12
N PHE A 300 16.05 -7.39 -5.41
CA PHE A 300 15.02 -7.23 -6.44
C PHE A 300 13.89 -8.25 -6.26
N TYR A 301 14.25 -9.50 -5.99
CA TYR A 301 13.27 -10.58 -5.77
C TYR A 301 12.47 -10.38 -4.48
N LEU A 302 13.03 -9.73 -3.46
CA LEU A 302 12.31 -9.31 -2.25
C LEU A 302 11.02 -8.54 -2.59
N HIS A 303 11.13 -7.51 -3.43
CA HIS A 303 10.00 -6.66 -3.80
C HIS A 303 9.18 -7.25 -4.94
N SER A 304 9.80 -7.92 -5.92
CA SER A 304 9.07 -8.46 -7.06
C SER A 304 8.13 -9.61 -6.64
N ARG A 305 8.59 -10.53 -5.79
CA ARG A 305 7.72 -11.62 -5.29
C ARG A 305 6.58 -11.14 -4.41
N LEU A 306 6.74 -9.98 -3.74
CA LEU A 306 5.69 -9.33 -2.97
C LEU A 306 4.67 -8.66 -3.89
N LEU A 307 5.14 -7.79 -4.79
CA LEU A 307 4.28 -6.94 -5.61
C LEU A 307 3.56 -7.71 -6.74
N GLU A 308 4.16 -8.79 -7.24
CA GLU A 308 3.49 -9.66 -8.22
C GLU A 308 2.25 -10.39 -7.66
N ARG A 309 2.08 -10.44 -6.36
CA ARG A 309 0.88 -10.99 -5.70
C ARG A 309 -0.33 -10.06 -5.82
N ALA A 310 -0.12 -8.76 -6.06
CA ALA A 310 -1.17 -7.84 -6.41
C ALA A 310 -1.61 -8.09 -7.87
N ALA A 311 -2.88 -8.42 -8.05
CA ALA A 311 -3.42 -8.79 -9.35
C ALA A 311 -4.95 -8.65 -9.38
N LYS A 312 -5.51 -8.58 -10.59
CA LYS A 312 -6.92 -8.80 -10.87
C LYS A 312 -7.08 -10.24 -11.34
N LEU A 313 -7.92 -11.00 -10.65
CA LEU A 313 -8.25 -12.36 -11.07
C LEU A 313 -9.37 -12.34 -12.12
N SER A 314 -9.36 -13.36 -12.99
CA SER A 314 -10.42 -13.58 -13.98
C SER A 314 -11.74 -13.99 -13.30
N ASP A 315 -12.84 -13.80 -14.00
CA ASP A 315 -14.18 -14.14 -13.49
C ASP A 315 -14.31 -15.63 -13.14
N GLU A 316 -13.62 -16.51 -13.92
CA GLU A 316 -13.52 -17.93 -13.64
C GLU A 316 -12.84 -18.26 -12.31
N HIS A 317 -11.98 -17.34 -11.82
CA HIS A 317 -11.28 -17.44 -10.56
C HIS A 317 -11.86 -16.51 -9.49
N GLY A 318 -13.14 -16.12 -9.63
CA GLY A 318 -13.87 -15.32 -8.65
C GLY A 318 -13.86 -13.83 -8.89
N GLY A 319 -13.08 -13.31 -9.83
CA GLY A 319 -13.08 -11.89 -10.22
C GLY A 319 -12.53 -10.92 -9.15
N GLY A 320 -11.94 -11.42 -8.08
CA GLY A 320 -11.36 -10.60 -7.01
C GLY A 320 -10.11 -9.83 -7.43
N SER A 321 -9.71 -8.85 -6.63
CA SER A 321 -8.50 -8.07 -6.92
C SER A 321 -7.74 -7.68 -5.64
N LEU A 322 -6.43 -7.54 -5.78
CA LEU A 322 -5.56 -6.90 -4.81
C LEU A 322 -4.78 -5.80 -5.51
N THR A 323 -5.06 -4.56 -5.14
CA THR A 323 -4.38 -3.36 -5.65
C THR A 323 -3.29 -2.96 -4.67
N ALA A 324 -2.07 -2.68 -5.15
CA ALA A 324 -0.96 -2.31 -4.29
C ALA A 324 -0.51 -0.87 -4.56
N LEU A 325 -0.34 -0.11 -3.48
CA LEU A 325 0.29 1.21 -3.46
C LEU A 325 1.57 1.12 -2.61
N PRO A 326 2.68 0.61 -3.17
CA PRO A 326 3.96 0.68 -2.49
C PRO A 326 4.45 2.12 -2.41
N ILE A 327 5.07 2.47 -1.29
CA ILE A 327 5.72 3.75 -1.08
C ILE A 327 7.23 3.55 -1.07
N ILE A 328 7.95 4.38 -1.79
CA ILE A 328 9.40 4.46 -1.79
C ILE A 328 9.83 5.88 -1.44
N GLU A 329 10.79 5.98 -0.53
CA GLU A 329 11.42 7.25 -0.16
C GLU A 329 12.67 7.50 -1.01
N THR A 330 12.74 8.67 -1.63
CA THR A 330 13.93 9.17 -2.32
C THR A 330 14.69 10.15 -1.44
N GLN A 331 15.92 10.46 -1.84
CA GLN A 331 16.74 11.50 -1.24
C GLN A 331 17.10 12.51 -2.34
N GLY A 332 16.72 13.77 -2.15
CA GLY A 332 16.97 14.82 -3.13
C GLY A 332 16.32 14.56 -4.51
N GLY A 333 15.20 13.85 -4.56
CA GLY A 333 14.49 13.50 -5.79
C GLY A 333 15.19 12.47 -6.67
N ASP A 334 16.25 11.80 -6.18
CA ASP A 334 17.01 10.81 -6.96
C ASP A 334 16.22 9.50 -7.16
N VAL A 335 15.61 9.38 -8.32
CA VAL A 335 14.93 8.16 -8.77
C VAL A 335 15.87 7.12 -9.40
N SER A 336 17.14 7.48 -9.62
CA SER A 336 18.15 6.59 -10.20
C SER A 336 18.85 5.70 -9.17
N ALA A 337 18.59 5.93 -7.89
CA ALA A 337 19.08 5.08 -6.80
C ALA A 337 18.60 3.62 -6.95
N PHE A 338 19.27 2.70 -6.28
CA PHE A 338 19.10 1.28 -6.53
C PHE A 338 17.69 0.76 -6.22
N ILE A 339 17.17 1.04 -5.04
CA ILE A 339 15.83 0.56 -4.65
C ILE A 339 14.71 1.26 -5.45
N PRO A 340 14.70 2.60 -5.64
CA PRO A 340 13.73 3.25 -6.52
C PRO A 340 13.66 2.65 -7.92
N THR A 341 14.81 2.47 -8.58
CA THR A 341 14.90 1.89 -9.93
C THR A 341 14.29 0.50 -10.00
N ASN A 342 14.58 -0.36 -9.02
CA ASN A 342 14.03 -1.70 -8.94
C ASN A 342 12.50 -1.67 -8.84
N VAL A 343 11.94 -0.86 -7.94
CA VAL A 343 10.50 -0.84 -7.70
C VAL A 343 9.74 -0.19 -8.87
N ILE A 344 10.31 0.84 -9.50
CA ILE A 344 9.74 1.43 -10.74
C ILE A 344 9.61 0.38 -11.83
N SER A 345 10.59 -0.53 -11.97
CA SER A 345 10.55 -1.58 -12.99
C SER A 345 9.51 -2.68 -12.70
N ILE A 346 9.23 -2.94 -11.41
CA ILE A 346 8.26 -3.96 -10.98
C ILE A 346 6.82 -3.46 -11.11
N THR A 347 6.58 -2.16 -10.89
CA THR A 347 5.25 -1.57 -10.80
C THR A 347 4.67 -1.19 -12.18
N ASP A 348 3.36 -0.98 -12.23
CA ASP A 348 2.60 -0.62 -13.42
C ASP A 348 2.50 0.91 -13.61
N GLY A 349 3.39 1.64 -13.03
CA GLY A 349 3.49 3.09 -13.06
C GLY A 349 3.91 3.68 -11.72
N GLN A 350 4.04 5.00 -11.69
CA GLN A 350 4.43 5.74 -10.49
C GLN A 350 3.74 7.09 -10.40
N ILE A 351 3.46 7.50 -9.17
CA ILE A 351 3.05 8.84 -8.75
C ILE A 351 4.26 9.48 -8.10
N PHE A 352 4.87 10.45 -8.78
CA PHE A 352 6.05 11.16 -8.32
C PHE A 352 5.66 12.42 -7.55
N LEU A 353 6.01 12.49 -6.27
CA LEU A 353 5.79 13.65 -5.40
C LEU A 353 7.09 14.45 -5.27
N GLU A 354 7.02 15.72 -5.62
CA GLU A 354 8.17 16.60 -5.74
C GLU A 354 8.22 17.63 -4.62
N THR A 355 9.37 17.75 -3.97
CA THR A 355 9.58 18.68 -2.85
C THR A 355 9.39 20.14 -3.27
N GLU A 356 9.82 20.51 -4.47
CA GLU A 356 9.69 21.86 -4.98
C GLU A 356 8.21 22.28 -5.12
N LEU A 357 7.38 21.41 -5.72
CA LEU A 357 5.94 21.66 -5.82
C LEU A 357 5.27 21.76 -4.44
N PHE A 358 5.69 20.90 -3.50
CA PHE A 358 5.17 20.93 -2.15
C PHE A 358 5.47 22.27 -1.46
N ASN A 359 6.68 22.80 -1.61
CA ASN A 359 7.11 24.07 -1.05
C ASN A 359 6.42 25.27 -1.73
N GLN A 360 6.08 25.15 -3.01
CA GLN A 360 5.26 26.15 -3.74
C GLN A 360 3.78 26.13 -3.33
N GLY A 361 3.38 25.23 -2.43
CA GLY A 361 1.99 25.12 -1.98
C GLY A 361 1.08 24.34 -2.93
N ILE A 362 1.64 23.64 -3.91
CA ILE A 362 0.90 22.71 -4.78
C ILE A 362 0.77 21.38 -4.04
N ARG A 363 -0.43 21.09 -3.53
CA ARG A 363 -0.71 19.90 -2.73
C ARG A 363 -2.01 19.24 -3.18
N PRO A 364 -1.97 17.93 -3.55
CA PRO A 364 -0.80 17.03 -3.58
C PRO A 364 0.29 17.49 -4.55
N ALA A 365 1.55 17.29 -4.16
CA ALA A 365 2.71 17.76 -4.90
C ALA A 365 3.10 16.83 -6.07
N ILE A 366 2.13 16.45 -6.88
CA ILE A 366 2.28 15.45 -7.94
C ILE A 366 2.93 16.10 -9.17
N ASN A 367 4.08 15.58 -9.55
CA ASN A 367 4.70 15.93 -10.82
C ASN A 367 4.03 15.16 -11.96
N VAL A 368 3.15 15.83 -12.71
CA VAL A 368 2.35 15.24 -13.80
C VAL A 368 3.22 14.72 -14.95
N GLY A 369 4.38 15.33 -15.19
CA GLY A 369 5.29 14.92 -16.26
C GLY A 369 6.03 13.61 -15.97
N LEU A 370 6.40 13.37 -14.71
CA LEU A 370 7.12 12.18 -14.26
C LEU A 370 6.19 11.07 -13.80
N SER A 371 4.93 11.39 -13.53
CA SER A 371 3.94 10.42 -13.08
C SER A 371 3.28 9.72 -14.26
N VAL A 372 3.20 8.39 -14.19
CA VAL A 372 2.70 7.54 -15.27
C VAL A 372 1.85 6.42 -14.70
N SER A 373 0.69 6.16 -15.32
CA SER A 373 -0.08 4.93 -15.16
C SER A 373 -0.02 4.13 -16.45
N ARG A 374 0.49 2.90 -16.39
CA ARG A 374 0.55 2.00 -17.57
C ARG A 374 -0.82 1.45 -17.96
N VAL A 375 -1.75 1.41 -17.02
CA VAL A 375 -3.16 1.05 -17.28
C VAL A 375 -3.89 2.23 -17.93
N GLY A 376 -3.62 3.43 -17.47
CA GLY A 376 -4.13 4.67 -18.05
C GLY A 376 -5.65 4.75 -18.06
N SER A 377 -6.21 5.28 -19.12
CA SER A 377 -7.66 5.56 -19.25
C SER A 377 -8.56 4.30 -19.20
N SER A 378 -7.99 3.08 -19.29
CA SER A 378 -8.74 1.85 -19.05
C SER A 378 -9.23 1.73 -17.61
N ALA A 379 -8.55 2.39 -16.68
CA ALA A 379 -8.89 2.47 -15.26
C ALA A 379 -9.73 3.73 -14.91
N GLN A 380 -10.33 4.37 -15.89
CA GLN A 380 -11.21 5.54 -15.67
C GLN A 380 -12.65 5.21 -16.02
N THR A 381 -13.59 5.86 -15.30
CA THR A 381 -14.98 5.91 -15.74
C THR A 381 -15.09 6.64 -17.09
N LYS A 382 -16.10 6.32 -17.88
CA LYS A 382 -16.33 6.99 -19.18
C LYS A 382 -16.49 8.49 -19.04
N ALA A 383 -17.11 8.96 -17.95
CA ALA A 383 -17.26 10.37 -17.64
C ALA A 383 -15.88 11.04 -17.41
N MET A 384 -15.04 10.47 -16.56
CA MET A 384 -13.70 11.00 -16.28
C MET A 384 -12.83 11.00 -17.54
N LYS A 385 -12.81 9.90 -18.30
CA LYS A 385 -12.08 9.81 -19.57
C LYS A 385 -12.51 10.89 -20.56
N LYS A 386 -13.81 11.19 -20.65
CA LYS A 386 -14.36 12.22 -21.54
C LYS A 386 -13.85 13.62 -21.17
N VAL A 387 -13.80 13.95 -19.88
CA VAL A 387 -13.46 15.30 -19.42
C VAL A 387 -11.97 15.53 -19.24
N SER A 388 -11.19 14.52 -18.88
CA SER A 388 -9.77 14.67 -18.56
C SER A 388 -8.82 14.35 -19.74
N GLY A 389 -9.34 13.92 -20.88
CA GLY A 389 -8.53 13.37 -21.98
C GLY A 389 -7.45 14.30 -22.53
N SER A 390 -7.68 15.62 -22.59
CA SER A 390 -6.70 16.61 -23.03
C SER A 390 -5.86 17.21 -21.90
N MET A 391 -6.26 17.04 -20.66
CA MET A 391 -5.71 17.79 -19.52
C MET A 391 -4.22 17.55 -19.30
N LYS A 392 -3.75 16.31 -19.48
CA LYS A 392 -2.32 15.98 -19.32
C LYS A 392 -1.45 16.70 -20.35
N LEU A 393 -1.92 16.76 -21.59
CA LEU A 393 -1.23 17.49 -22.67
C LEU A 393 -1.22 18.99 -22.40
N GLU A 394 -2.35 19.58 -22.01
CA GLU A 394 -2.46 21.00 -21.69
C GLU A 394 -1.53 21.39 -20.54
N LEU A 395 -1.44 20.58 -19.49
CA LEU A 395 -0.51 20.82 -18.39
C LEU A 395 0.96 20.65 -18.78
N ALA A 396 1.28 19.73 -19.70
CA ALA A 396 2.64 19.59 -20.22
C ALA A 396 3.05 20.82 -21.04
N GLN A 397 2.19 21.29 -21.93
CA GLN A 397 2.40 22.50 -22.72
C GLN A 397 2.52 23.74 -21.82
N TYR A 398 1.67 23.85 -20.80
CA TYR A 398 1.76 24.92 -19.81
C TYR A 398 3.12 24.97 -19.12
N ARG A 399 3.64 23.82 -18.66
CA ARG A 399 4.95 23.77 -17.99
C ARG A 399 6.09 24.21 -18.91
N GLU A 400 6.06 23.76 -20.14
CA GLU A 400 7.05 24.13 -21.14
C GLU A 400 7.02 25.65 -21.42
N MET A 401 5.83 26.20 -21.66
CA MET A 401 5.67 27.62 -21.91
C MET A 401 5.92 28.49 -20.68
N ALA A 402 5.58 28.03 -19.49
CA ALA A 402 5.86 28.74 -18.23
C ALA A 402 7.36 28.91 -17.97
N ALA A 403 8.16 27.91 -18.35
CA ALA A 403 9.63 28.02 -18.30
C ALA A 403 10.17 29.07 -19.28
N PHE A 404 9.64 29.11 -20.48
CA PHE A 404 10.02 30.13 -21.47
C PHE A 404 9.54 31.54 -21.11
N ALA A 405 8.35 31.68 -20.55
CA ALA A 405 7.77 32.95 -20.15
C ALA A 405 8.59 33.73 -19.11
N GLN A 406 9.44 33.05 -18.35
CA GLN A 406 10.37 33.70 -17.41
C GLN A 406 11.47 34.51 -18.11
N PHE A 407 11.75 34.22 -19.38
CA PHE A 407 12.84 34.84 -20.14
C PHE A 407 12.38 35.78 -21.24
N GLY A 408 11.07 35.87 -21.54
CA GLY A 408 10.51 36.66 -22.63
C GLY A 408 9.44 37.66 -22.19
N SER A 409 9.47 38.90 -22.72
CA SER A 409 8.52 39.96 -22.38
C SER A 409 7.29 40.04 -23.29
N ASP A 410 7.36 39.51 -24.51
CA ASP A 410 6.30 39.62 -25.52
C ASP A 410 5.76 38.24 -25.90
N LEU A 411 4.66 37.84 -25.25
CA LEU A 411 3.94 36.61 -25.55
C LEU A 411 2.74 36.90 -26.43
N ASP A 412 2.56 36.09 -27.47
CA ASP A 412 1.36 36.14 -28.31
C ASP A 412 0.08 35.72 -27.52
N ALA A 413 -1.07 36.14 -28.03
CA ALA A 413 -2.36 35.92 -27.34
C ALA A 413 -2.67 34.42 -27.08
N SER A 414 -2.25 33.54 -27.99
CA SER A 414 -2.47 32.08 -27.82
C SER A 414 -1.63 31.51 -26.67
N THR A 415 -0.38 31.94 -26.56
CA THR A 415 0.51 31.55 -25.45
C THR A 415 0.02 32.11 -24.12
N GLN A 416 -0.46 33.37 -24.09
CA GLN A 416 -1.07 33.94 -22.88
C GLN A 416 -2.31 33.15 -22.43
N GLN A 417 -3.18 32.76 -23.37
CA GLN A 417 -4.35 31.94 -23.07
C GLN A 417 -3.96 30.56 -22.52
N LEU A 418 -2.95 29.92 -23.10
CA LEU A 418 -2.43 28.63 -22.64
C LEU A 418 -1.87 28.73 -21.19
N LEU A 419 -1.10 29.78 -20.92
CA LEU A 419 -0.55 30.06 -19.59
C LEU A 419 -1.66 30.34 -18.58
N ASN A 420 -2.66 31.12 -18.95
CA ASN A 420 -3.82 31.37 -18.08
C ASN A 420 -4.58 30.07 -17.78
N ARG A 421 -4.92 29.28 -18.81
CA ARG A 421 -5.62 28.00 -18.67
C ARG A 421 -4.82 27.02 -17.79
N GLY A 422 -3.53 26.86 -18.04
CA GLY A 422 -2.65 25.95 -17.28
C GLY A 422 -2.51 26.36 -15.83
N SER A 423 -2.43 27.67 -15.53
CA SER A 423 -2.40 28.16 -14.15
C SER A 423 -3.71 27.84 -13.40
N LYS A 424 -4.87 27.99 -14.06
CA LYS A 424 -6.18 27.64 -13.47
C LYS A 424 -6.31 26.14 -13.24
N LEU A 425 -5.87 25.30 -14.18
CA LEU A 425 -5.86 23.85 -14.02
C LEU A 425 -4.95 23.42 -12.87
N THR A 426 -3.77 24.03 -12.74
CA THR A 426 -2.85 23.76 -11.63
C THR A 426 -3.48 24.11 -10.28
N GLU A 427 -4.15 25.26 -10.19
CA GLU A 427 -4.85 25.66 -8.96
C GLU A 427 -6.04 24.73 -8.65
N LEU A 428 -6.80 24.35 -9.67
CA LEU A 428 -7.94 23.44 -9.55
C LEU A 428 -7.53 22.05 -9.03
N LEU A 429 -6.35 21.58 -9.39
CA LEU A 429 -5.85 20.26 -8.94
C LEU A 429 -5.39 20.25 -7.49
N LYS A 430 -5.23 21.40 -6.85
CA LYS A 430 -4.99 21.45 -5.40
C LYS A 430 -6.18 20.89 -4.64
N GLN A 431 -5.90 20.15 -3.59
CA GLN A 431 -6.91 19.52 -2.76
C GLN A 431 -6.42 19.43 -1.32
N LYS A 432 -7.32 19.72 -0.39
CA LYS A 432 -7.01 19.61 1.05
C LYS A 432 -6.80 18.15 1.43
N GLN A 433 -5.88 17.93 2.35
CA GLN A 433 -5.60 16.62 2.92
C GLN A 433 -6.84 16.06 3.64
N TYR A 434 -7.06 14.76 3.52
CA TYR A 434 -8.19 14.04 4.11
C TYR A 434 -9.58 14.57 3.67
N SER A 435 -9.64 15.06 2.45
CA SER A 435 -10.87 15.57 1.84
C SER A 435 -11.06 14.99 0.44
N PRO A 436 -11.20 13.65 0.32
CA PRO A 436 -11.39 13.02 -0.97
C PRO A 436 -12.75 13.39 -1.58
N MET A 437 -12.77 13.51 -2.90
CA MET A 437 -13.94 13.86 -3.70
C MET A 437 -14.50 12.63 -4.41
N THR A 438 -15.82 12.54 -4.53
CA THR A 438 -16.45 11.51 -5.37
C THR A 438 -16.11 11.71 -6.85
N VAL A 439 -16.22 10.64 -7.65
CA VAL A 439 -15.92 10.74 -9.09
C VAL A 439 -16.82 11.76 -9.80
N ALA A 440 -18.06 11.92 -9.37
CA ALA A 440 -18.97 12.92 -9.95
C ALA A 440 -18.51 14.35 -9.63
N GLU A 441 -18.13 14.63 -8.40
CA GLU A 441 -17.57 15.94 -8.00
C GLU A 441 -16.29 16.26 -8.77
N GLN A 442 -15.41 15.27 -8.94
CA GLN A 442 -14.18 15.43 -9.72
C GLN A 442 -14.46 15.70 -11.21
N VAL A 443 -15.43 14.98 -11.81
CA VAL A 443 -15.84 15.19 -13.20
C VAL A 443 -16.36 16.60 -13.42
N ILE A 444 -17.20 17.11 -12.52
CA ILE A 444 -17.72 18.48 -12.58
C ILE A 444 -16.58 19.50 -12.49
N SER A 445 -15.67 19.32 -11.55
CA SER A 445 -14.50 20.17 -11.33
C SER A 445 -13.59 20.22 -12.57
N VAL A 446 -13.17 19.05 -13.05
CA VAL A 446 -12.30 18.92 -14.23
C VAL A 446 -12.95 19.45 -15.48
N PHE A 447 -14.27 19.23 -15.66
CA PHE A 447 -15.04 19.78 -16.77
C PHE A 447 -14.96 21.31 -16.80
N CYS A 448 -15.14 21.99 -15.67
CA CYS A 448 -15.03 23.44 -15.57
C CYS A 448 -13.65 23.95 -16.00
N GLY A 449 -12.59 23.26 -15.58
CA GLY A 449 -11.22 23.64 -15.94
C GLY A 449 -10.90 23.44 -17.40
N VAL A 450 -11.11 22.23 -17.90
CA VAL A 450 -10.73 21.85 -19.28
C VAL A 450 -11.57 22.58 -20.35
N LYS A 451 -12.86 22.81 -20.08
CA LYS A 451 -13.75 23.56 -20.99
C LYS A 451 -13.58 25.08 -20.93
N GLY A 452 -12.68 25.59 -20.08
CA GLY A 452 -12.34 27.01 -20.02
C GLY A 452 -13.29 27.89 -19.25
N TYR A 453 -14.18 27.30 -18.46
CA TYR A 453 -15.10 28.10 -17.63
C TYR A 453 -14.40 28.84 -16.49
N LEU A 454 -13.12 28.52 -16.21
CA LEU A 454 -12.32 29.19 -15.19
C LEU A 454 -11.39 30.30 -15.76
N ASP A 455 -11.31 30.46 -17.08
CA ASP A 455 -10.34 31.34 -17.71
C ASP A 455 -10.46 32.83 -17.28
N ASP A 456 -11.67 33.24 -16.96
CA ASP A 456 -12.02 34.60 -16.51
C ASP A 456 -12.30 34.72 -15.00
N ILE A 457 -12.03 33.67 -14.24
CA ILE A 457 -12.08 33.66 -12.77
C ILE A 457 -10.70 33.99 -12.23
N ASP A 458 -10.58 34.83 -11.22
CA ASP A 458 -9.29 35.10 -10.57
C ASP A 458 -8.69 33.82 -9.96
N LEU A 459 -7.36 33.69 -10.02
CA LEU A 459 -6.68 32.48 -9.53
C LEU A 459 -7.01 32.14 -8.07
N LYS A 460 -7.10 33.18 -7.22
CA LYS A 460 -7.47 33.06 -5.79
C LYS A 460 -8.89 32.55 -5.55
N ASP A 461 -9.78 32.72 -6.52
CA ASP A 461 -11.21 32.43 -6.40
C ASP A 461 -11.57 31.07 -7.04
N VAL A 462 -10.64 30.39 -7.69
CA VAL A 462 -10.85 29.07 -8.34
C VAL A 462 -11.41 28.03 -7.36
N ALA A 463 -10.83 27.93 -6.16
CA ALA A 463 -11.27 26.95 -5.16
C ALA A 463 -12.67 27.28 -4.62
N GLU A 464 -13.02 28.56 -4.49
CA GLU A 464 -14.36 28.99 -4.07
C GLU A 464 -15.38 28.68 -5.15
N PHE A 465 -15.06 28.98 -6.41
CA PHE A 465 -15.90 28.66 -7.54
C PHE A 465 -16.15 27.15 -7.66
N GLU A 466 -15.10 26.33 -7.49
CA GLU A 466 -15.23 24.87 -7.47
C GLU A 466 -16.21 24.39 -6.38
N SER A 467 -16.06 24.90 -5.17
CA SER A 467 -16.96 24.54 -4.07
C SER A 467 -18.41 24.92 -4.36
N LYS A 468 -18.64 26.13 -4.86
CA LYS A 468 -19.98 26.63 -5.17
C LYS A 468 -20.66 25.88 -6.32
N ILE A 469 -19.92 25.51 -7.36
CA ILE A 469 -20.50 24.75 -8.48
C ILE A 469 -20.90 23.33 -8.05
N ILE A 470 -20.08 22.68 -7.25
CA ILE A 470 -20.39 21.36 -6.71
C ILE A 470 -21.63 21.42 -5.79
N GLU A 471 -21.67 22.40 -4.89
CA GLU A 471 -22.82 22.62 -4.00
C GLU A 471 -24.10 22.92 -4.78
N LYS A 472 -24.01 23.77 -5.79
CA LYS A 472 -25.14 24.12 -6.64
C LYS A 472 -25.63 22.92 -7.47
N CYS A 473 -24.74 22.07 -7.96
CA CYS A 473 -25.15 20.82 -8.60
C CYS A 473 -25.84 19.87 -7.62
N LYS A 474 -25.40 19.80 -6.36
CA LYS A 474 -26.04 18.98 -5.32
C LYS A 474 -27.44 19.47 -4.96
N SER A 475 -27.64 20.79 -4.86
CA SER A 475 -28.90 21.39 -4.44
C SER A 475 -29.90 21.49 -5.59
N ASP A 476 -29.49 22.01 -6.73
CA ASP A 476 -30.41 22.42 -7.81
C ASP A 476 -30.59 21.33 -8.86
N LYS A 477 -29.56 20.51 -9.11
CA LYS A 477 -29.52 19.49 -10.17
C LYS A 477 -28.85 18.20 -9.73
N PRO A 478 -29.34 17.53 -8.66
CA PRO A 478 -28.72 16.30 -8.13
C PRO A 478 -28.67 15.17 -9.17
N GLU A 479 -29.58 15.20 -10.17
CA GLU A 479 -29.59 14.22 -11.26
C GLU A 479 -28.31 14.17 -12.09
N ILE A 480 -27.50 15.24 -12.11
CA ILE A 480 -26.18 15.24 -12.77
C ILE A 480 -25.23 14.30 -12.03
N ILE A 481 -25.18 14.46 -10.71
CA ILE A 481 -24.30 13.66 -9.84
C ILE A 481 -24.75 12.20 -9.81
N GLU A 482 -26.05 11.95 -9.62
CA GLU A 482 -26.63 10.61 -9.59
C GLU A 482 -26.39 9.85 -10.91
N SER A 483 -26.54 10.53 -12.05
CA SER A 483 -26.29 9.95 -13.36
C SER A 483 -24.81 9.53 -13.52
N ILE A 484 -23.87 10.36 -13.11
CA ILE A 484 -22.42 10.05 -13.19
C ILE A 484 -22.07 8.88 -12.26
N LEU A 485 -22.61 8.88 -11.03
CA LEU A 485 -22.32 7.82 -10.05
C LEU A 485 -22.91 6.47 -10.46
N SER A 486 -24.12 6.45 -11.02
CA SER A 486 -24.82 5.22 -11.39
C SER A 486 -24.37 4.64 -12.71
N SER A 487 -24.18 5.48 -13.75
CA SER A 487 -23.84 5.02 -15.10
C SER A 487 -22.34 5.08 -15.43
N GLY A 488 -21.55 5.81 -14.65
CA GLY A 488 -20.17 6.12 -14.96
C GLY A 488 -19.99 7.01 -16.19
N LYS A 489 -21.07 7.66 -16.66
CA LYS A 489 -21.06 8.47 -17.88
C LYS A 489 -21.57 9.89 -17.60
N LEU A 490 -21.11 10.85 -18.39
CA LEU A 490 -21.71 12.17 -18.50
C LEU A 490 -22.49 12.21 -19.82
N GLU A 491 -23.80 11.94 -19.72
CA GLU A 491 -24.72 11.94 -20.86
C GLU A 491 -24.92 13.37 -21.39
N GLU A 492 -25.25 13.54 -22.67
CA GLU A 492 -25.31 14.85 -23.33
C GLU A 492 -26.38 15.79 -22.72
N ASP A 493 -27.48 15.25 -22.27
CA ASP A 493 -28.53 16.02 -21.57
C ASP A 493 -28.05 16.54 -20.23
N LYS A 494 -27.29 15.72 -19.48
CA LYS A 494 -26.70 16.10 -18.19
C LYS A 494 -25.51 17.08 -18.37
N GLU A 495 -24.76 16.94 -19.47
CA GLU A 495 -23.72 17.90 -19.81
C GLU A 495 -24.32 19.30 -20.10
N LYS A 496 -25.44 19.37 -20.84
CA LYS A 496 -26.16 20.63 -21.08
C LYS A 496 -26.66 21.26 -19.78
N LEU A 497 -27.27 20.44 -18.89
CA LEU A 497 -27.69 20.92 -17.58
C LEU A 497 -26.50 21.45 -16.74
N LEU A 498 -25.36 20.78 -16.80
CA LEU A 498 -24.16 21.24 -16.13
C LEU A 498 -23.68 22.59 -16.66
N VAL A 499 -23.67 22.76 -17.99
CA VAL A 499 -23.31 24.05 -18.63
C VAL A 499 -24.25 25.16 -18.20
N ASP A 500 -25.55 24.88 -18.10
CA ASP A 500 -26.55 25.87 -17.62
C ASP A 500 -26.26 26.30 -16.18
N VAL A 501 -25.99 25.34 -15.29
CA VAL A 501 -25.63 25.62 -13.88
C VAL A 501 -24.35 26.44 -13.78
N ILE A 502 -23.31 26.10 -14.56
CA ILE A 502 -22.05 26.84 -14.61
C ILE A 502 -22.30 28.28 -15.08
N THR A 503 -23.05 28.47 -16.14
CA THR A 503 -23.34 29.79 -16.72
C THR A 503 -24.10 30.69 -15.74
N GLN A 504 -25.10 30.13 -15.06
CA GLN A 504 -25.83 30.85 -14.00
C GLN A 504 -24.93 31.24 -12.83
N LEU A 505 -24.07 30.32 -12.38
CA LEU A 505 -23.16 30.60 -11.29
C LEU A 505 -22.15 31.71 -11.69
N LYS A 506 -21.60 31.66 -12.90
CA LYS A 506 -20.65 32.69 -13.39
C LYS A 506 -21.28 34.08 -13.44
N GLY A 507 -22.54 34.18 -13.86
CA GLY A 507 -23.29 35.46 -13.88
C GLY A 507 -23.40 36.09 -12.49
N ASN A 508 -23.57 35.28 -11.45
CA ASN A 508 -23.69 35.71 -10.06
C ASN A 508 -22.33 35.86 -9.34
N PHE A 509 -21.30 35.22 -9.84
CA PHE A 509 -19.98 35.20 -9.20
C PHE A 509 -19.16 36.47 -9.48
N LYS A 510 -19.44 37.15 -10.60
CA LYS A 510 -18.77 38.39 -11.02
C LYS A 510 -19.49 39.67 -10.55
N SER A 511 -20.68 39.55 -9.97
CA SER A 511 -21.41 40.65 -9.39
C SER A 511 -21.17 40.76 -7.89
#